data_e3f8ae15bcd3f4437972ae9c76c08eb3
#
_entry.id   e3f8ae15bcd3f4437972ae9c76c08eb3
#
_cell.length_a   1.000
_cell.length_b   1.000
_cell.length_c   1.000
_cell.angle_alpha   90.00
_cell.angle_beta   90.00
_cell.angle_gamma   90.00
#
_symmetry.space_group_name_H-M   'P 1'
#
loop_
_entity.id
_entity.type
_entity.pdbx_description
1 polymer ?
#
loop_
_entity_poly.entity_id
_entity_poly.type
_entity_poly.pdbx_seq_one_letter_code
_entity_poly.pdbx_strand_id
1 'polypeptide(L)'
;MLRDIFGISGLVQRYELIFKTLLKSDTKKNDGKKISGFESRNTLYGILISNLIIFFIFWLLGQWWYYLAFWLLPLFTFFQLFLRIRNIAEHAGVKSENDFNNARTTYANIIERTFVAPYYVNYHLEHHLFMFVPCYKLKKAHEMILEKHKNEDLEIKSGYVSMLRSVLI
;
A
#
# COMPACT_ATOMS: atom_id res chain seq x y z
N MET A 1 -0.49 14.81 3.28
CA MET A 1 -1.29 14.44 4.45
C MET A 1 -2.64 15.18 4.52
N LEU A 2 -2.72 16.53 4.55
CA LEU A 2 -4.03 17.21 4.57
C LEU A 2 -4.95 16.81 3.41
N ARG A 3 -4.44 16.77 2.18
CA ARG A 3 -5.21 16.31 1.00
C ARG A 3 -5.72 14.87 1.11
N ASP A 4 -5.07 14.03 1.90
CA ASP A 4 -5.50 12.64 2.13
C ASP A 4 -6.64 12.59 3.13
N ILE A 5 -6.54 13.36 4.22
CA ILE A 5 -7.59 13.47 5.25
C ILE A 5 -8.90 14.00 4.64
N PHE A 6 -8.82 14.99 3.74
CA PHE A 6 -9.99 15.54 3.03
C PHE A 6 -10.44 14.71 1.81
N GLY A 7 -9.83 13.55 1.56
CA GLY A 7 -10.21 12.66 0.47
C GLY A 7 -9.80 13.09 -0.93
N ILE A 8 -9.15 14.25 -1.09
CA ILE A 8 -8.76 14.82 -2.39
C ILE A 8 -7.81 13.87 -3.12
N SER A 9 -6.82 13.32 -2.43
CA SER A 9 -5.86 12.38 -3.05
C SER A 9 -6.55 11.11 -3.53
N GLY A 10 -7.49 10.57 -2.74
CA GLY A 10 -8.26 9.39 -3.12
C GLY A 10 -9.13 9.62 -4.36
N LEU A 11 -9.80 10.76 -4.42
CA LEU A 11 -10.61 11.15 -5.61
C LEU A 11 -9.75 11.30 -6.85
N VAL A 12 -8.63 12.01 -6.77
CA VAL A 12 -7.70 12.20 -7.89
C VAL A 12 -7.15 10.86 -8.39
N GLN A 13 -6.72 9.97 -7.50
CA GLN A 13 -6.22 8.64 -7.89
C GLN A 13 -7.29 7.81 -8.59
N ARG A 14 -8.55 7.84 -8.12
CA ARG A 14 -9.64 7.11 -8.78
C ARG A 14 -9.99 7.70 -10.15
N TYR A 15 -10.03 9.04 -10.23
CA TYR A 15 -10.22 9.72 -11.51
C TYR A 15 -9.12 9.33 -12.51
N GLU A 16 -7.85 9.41 -12.10
CA GLU A 16 -6.73 9.01 -12.96
C GLU A 16 -6.79 7.54 -13.37
N LEU A 17 -7.15 6.64 -12.45
CA LEU A 17 -7.30 5.22 -12.75
C LEU A 17 -8.35 5.01 -13.84
N ILE A 18 -9.54 5.58 -13.68
CA ILE A 18 -10.63 5.46 -14.63
C ILE A 18 -10.23 6.06 -15.98
N PHE A 19 -9.73 7.28 -15.97
CA PHE A 19 -9.36 8.01 -17.19
C PHE A 19 -8.23 7.29 -17.96
N LYS A 20 -7.16 6.89 -17.26
CA LYS A 20 -6.06 6.13 -17.86
C LYS A 20 -6.51 4.77 -18.41
N THR A 21 -7.44 4.11 -17.74
CA THR A 21 -7.96 2.82 -18.22
C THR A 21 -8.88 2.97 -19.42
N LEU A 22 -9.71 4.00 -19.45
CA LEU A 22 -10.60 4.28 -20.59
C LEU A 22 -9.83 4.75 -21.84
N LEU A 23 -8.76 5.54 -21.63
CA LEU A 23 -7.92 6.06 -22.75
C LEU A 23 -6.84 5.07 -23.20
N LYS A 24 -6.60 4.00 -22.47
CA LYS A 24 -5.58 3.02 -22.81
C LYS A 24 -6.03 2.20 -24.01
N SER A 25 -5.73 2.72 -25.20
CA SER A 25 -5.77 1.96 -26.45
C SER A 25 -4.76 0.83 -26.38
N ASP A 26 -5.05 -0.30 -27.07
CA ASP A 26 -4.21 -1.49 -27.14
C ASP A 26 -2.88 -1.23 -27.91
N THR A 27 -2.15 -0.20 -27.55
CA THR A 27 -0.84 0.09 -28.14
C THR A 27 0.18 -0.92 -27.64
N LYS A 28 0.63 -1.76 -28.58
CA LYS A 28 1.78 -2.67 -28.40
C LYS A 28 3.00 -1.85 -27.96
N LYS A 29 3.41 -1.95 -26.70
CA LYS A 29 4.75 -1.54 -26.27
C LYS A 29 5.62 -2.81 -26.20
N ASN A 30 6.75 -2.74 -26.90
CA ASN A 30 7.75 -3.80 -27.07
C ASN A 30 8.61 -4.00 -25.82
N ASP A 31 8.02 -4.21 -24.64
CA ASP A 31 8.75 -4.63 -23.47
C ASP A 31 7.92 -5.64 -22.68
N GLY A 32 8.47 -6.81 -22.47
CA GLY A 32 7.93 -8.10 -22.01
C GLY A 32 6.91 -8.19 -20.87
N LYS A 33 6.25 -7.11 -20.45
CA LYS A 33 5.09 -7.09 -19.56
C LYS A 33 3.92 -6.37 -20.22
N LYS A 34 3.17 -7.09 -21.02
CA LYS A 34 1.86 -6.65 -21.51
C LYS A 34 0.85 -6.67 -20.35
N ILE A 35 0.65 -5.56 -19.66
CA ILE A 35 -0.65 -5.34 -19.02
C ILE A 35 -1.58 -4.92 -20.16
N SER A 36 -2.36 -5.85 -20.68
CA SER A 36 -3.26 -5.61 -21.80
C SER A 36 -4.36 -4.62 -21.39
N GLY A 37 -4.89 -3.83 -22.34
CA GLY A 37 -6.06 -2.98 -22.08
C GLY A 37 -7.25 -3.82 -21.56
N PHE A 38 -7.30 -5.09 -21.89
CA PHE A 38 -8.24 -6.09 -21.39
C PHE A 38 -8.12 -6.30 -19.87
N GLU A 39 -6.91 -6.49 -19.31
CA GLU A 39 -6.71 -6.63 -17.86
C GLU A 39 -7.10 -5.37 -17.09
N SER A 40 -6.80 -4.20 -17.64
CA SER A 40 -7.19 -2.93 -17.03
C SER A 40 -8.71 -2.76 -16.99
N ARG A 41 -9.43 -3.12 -18.07
CA ARG A 41 -10.90 -3.09 -18.12
C ARG A 41 -11.53 -4.11 -17.17
N ASN A 42 -11.01 -5.33 -17.11
CA ASN A 42 -11.49 -6.35 -16.17
C ASN A 42 -11.31 -5.90 -14.71
N THR A 43 -10.21 -5.23 -14.40
CA THR A 43 -10.00 -4.64 -13.07
C THR A 43 -11.06 -3.57 -12.75
N LEU A 44 -11.39 -2.69 -13.71
CA LEU A 44 -12.47 -1.70 -13.52
C LEU A 44 -13.83 -2.37 -13.32
N TYR A 45 -14.17 -3.37 -14.12
CA TYR A 45 -15.43 -4.12 -13.94
C TYR A 45 -15.46 -4.80 -12.57
N GLY A 46 -14.36 -5.41 -12.13
CA GLY A 46 -14.26 -5.98 -10.79
C GLY A 46 -14.51 -4.96 -9.69
N ILE A 47 -13.90 -3.78 -9.79
CA ILE A 47 -14.11 -2.67 -8.84
C ILE A 47 -15.59 -2.22 -8.85
N LEU A 48 -16.18 -2.02 -10.02
CA LEU A 48 -17.57 -1.58 -10.13
C LEU A 48 -18.54 -2.61 -9.57
N ILE A 49 -18.39 -3.88 -9.95
CA ILE A 49 -19.25 -4.97 -9.48
C ILE A 49 -19.15 -5.12 -7.95
N SER A 50 -17.94 -5.11 -7.40
CA SER A 50 -17.73 -5.21 -5.95
C SER A 50 -18.40 -4.06 -5.20
N ASN A 51 -18.26 -2.83 -5.70
CA ASN A 51 -18.90 -1.66 -5.09
C ASN A 51 -20.43 -1.71 -5.21
N LEU A 52 -20.98 -2.18 -6.34
CA LEU A 52 -22.42 -2.37 -6.50
C LEU A 52 -22.98 -3.43 -5.54
N ILE A 53 -22.25 -4.54 -5.35
CA ILE A 53 -22.66 -5.59 -4.40
C ILE A 53 -22.68 -5.03 -2.98
N ILE A 54 -21.63 -4.32 -2.54
CA ILE A 54 -21.56 -3.74 -1.20
C ILE A 54 -22.68 -2.70 -1.01
N PHE A 55 -22.89 -1.82 -1.99
CA PHE A 55 -23.99 -0.86 -1.96
C PHE A 55 -25.36 -1.54 -1.84
N PHE A 56 -25.60 -2.58 -2.64
CA PHE A 56 -26.88 -3.31 -2.66
C PHE A 56 -27.15 -4.01 -1.34
N ILE A 57 -26.13 -4.56 -0.66
CA ILE A 57 -26.27 -5.15 0.67
C ILE A 57 -26.77 -4.10 1.67
N PHE A 58 -26.16 -2.92 1.73
CA PHE A 58 -26.61 -1.86 2.62
C PHE A 58 -27.98 -1.30 2.24
N TRP A 59 -28.30 -1.26 0.95
CA TRP A 59 -29.64 -0.86 0.47
C TRP A 59 -30.72 -1.84 0.90
N LEU A 60 -30.50 -3.14 0.80
CA LEU A 60 -31.40 -4.18 1.28
C LEU A 60 -31.63 -4.13 2.79
N LEU A 61 -30.62 -3.71 3.55
CA LEU A 61 -30.72 -3.50 5.00
C LEU A 61 -31.44 -2.19 5.37
N GLY A 62 -31.90 -1.41 4.39
CA GLY A 62 -32.56 -0.12 4.60
C GLY A 62 -31.62 1.00 5.03
N GLN A 63 -30.30 0.80 4.97
CA GLN A 63 -29.28 1.71 5.50
C GLN A 63 -28.25 2.07 4.41
N TRP A 64 -28.71 2.45 3.20
CA TRP A 64 -27.86 2.73 2.04
C TRP A 64 -26.73 3.75 2.32
N TRP A 65 -26.94 4.71 3.23
CA TRP A 65 -25.96 5.71 3.61
C TRP A 65 -24.75 5.14 4.37
N TYR A 66 -24.85 3.93 4.94
CA TYR A 66 -23.72 3.22 5.53
C TYR A 66 -22.64 2.91 4.49
N TYR A 67 -23.03 2.70 3.24
CA TYR A 67 -22.07 2.56 2.16
C TYR A 67 -21.21 3.81 2.01
N LEU A 68 -21.79 5.01 2.11
CA LEU A 68 -21.04 6.27 2.05
C LEU A 68 -20.15 6.44 3.29
N ALA A 69 -20.71 6.23 4.49
CA ALA A 69 -20.03 6.51 5.75
C ALA A 69 -18.95 5.48 6.10
N PHE A 70 -19.20 4.18 5.88
CA PHE A 70 -18.29 3.11 6.34
C PHE A 70 -17.46 2.48 5.23
N TRP A 71 -17.78 2.75 3.98
CA TRP A 71 -17.00 2.25 2.85
C TRP A 71 -16.30 3.36 2.08
N LEU A 72 -17.04 4.29 1.48
CA LEU A 72 -16.43 5.32 0.64
C LEU A 72 -15.62 6.35 1.44
N LEU A 73 -16.13 6.84 2.54
CA LEU A 73 -15.42 7.84 3.33
C LEU A 73 -14.06 7.32 3.82
N PRO A 74 -13.95 6.17 4.50
CA PRO A 74 -12.64 5.62 4.87
C PRO A 74 -11.72 5.33 3.67
N LEU A 75 -12.27 4.84 2.57
CA LEU A 75 -11.51 4.52 1.35
C LEU A 75 -10.83 5.76 0.75
N PHE A 76 -11.51 6.90 0.74
CA PHE A 76 -10.97 8.14 0.18
C PHE A 76 -10.12 8.94 1.15
N THR A 77 -10.28 8.75 2.45
CA THR A 77 -9.62 9.52 3.51
C THR A 77 -8.54 8.71 4.24
N PHE A 78 -8.93 7.99 5.28
CA PHE A 78 -8.01 7.29 6.19
C PHE A 78 -7.13 6.26 5.48
N PHE A 79 -7.69 5.51 4.54
CA PHE A 79 -6.92 4.53 3.78
C PHE A 79 -5.79 5.21 2.99
N GLN A 80 -6.05 6.34 2.36
CA GLN A 80 -5.02 7.10 1.63
C GLN A 80 -3.96 7.66 2.57
N LEU A 81 -4.37 8.14 3.74
CA LEU A 81 -3.45 8.63 4.76
C LEU A 81 -2.51 7.52 5.23
N PHE A 82 -3.05 6.35 5.60
CA PHE A 82 -2.24 5.23 6.06
C PHE A 82 -1.32 4.69 4.97
N LEU A 83 -1.77 4.60 3.73
CA LEU A 83 -0.91 4.22 2.60
C LEU A 83 0.24 5.21 2.41
N ARG A 84 0.00 6.51 2.57
CA ARG A 84 1.05 7.53 2.46
C ARG A 84 2.05 7.43 3.61
N ILE A 85 1.57 7.29 4.85
CA ILE A 85 2.43 7.09 6.02
C ILE A 85 3.33 5.88 5.81
N ARG A 86 2.75 4.77 5.36
CA ARG A 86 3.46 3.54 5.06
C ARG A 86 4.52 3.75 3.98
N ASN A 87 4.16 4.35 2.85
CA ASN A 87 5.07 4.58 1.73
C ASN A 87 6.27 5.45 2.14
N ILE A 88 6.03 6.51 2.93
CA ILE A 88 7.10 7.34 3.48
C ILE A 88 7.98 6.50 4.41
N ALA A 89 7.39 5.68 5.29
CA ALA A 89 8.14 4.86 6.22
C ALA A 89 9.00 3.82 5.54
N GLU A 90 8.52 3.25 4.44
CA GLU A 90 9.20 2.17 3.71
C GLU A 90 10.37 2.69 2.85
N HIS A 91 10.26 3.88 2.25
CA HIS A 91 11.19 4.34 1.21
C HIS A 91 11.80 5.72 1.42
N ALA A 92 11.24 6.60 2.26
CA ALA A 92 11.79 7.94 2.39
C ALA A 92 13.10 7.96 3.19
N GLY A 93 14.12 8.60 2.60
CA GLY A 93 15.43 8.78 3.23
C GLY A 93 16.21 7.48 3.44
N VAL A 94 15.94 6.42 2.68
CA VAL A 94 16.80 5.23 2.62
C VAL A 94 18.04 5.51 1.74
N LYS A 95 19.14 4.84 2.03
CA LYS A 95 20.41 5.08 1.32
C LYS A 95 20.38 4.59 -0.13
N SER A 96 19.68 3.47 -0.39
CA SER A 96 19.53 2.84 -1.73
C SER A 96 20.86 2.53 -2.44
N GLU A 97 21.90 2.20 -1.67
CA GLU A 97 23.22 1.87 -2.19
C GLU A 97 23.35 0.39 -2.60
N ASN A 98 22.61 -0.47 -1.90
CA ASN A 98 22.59 -1.91 -2.14
C ASN A 98 21.21 -2.51 -1.79
N ASP A 99 21.04 -3.81 -2.01
CA ASP A 99 19.77 -4.51 -1.77
C ASP A 99 19.35 -4.52 -0.29
N PHE A 100 20.28 -4.38 0.65
CA PHE A 100 20.04 -4.40 2.09
C PHE A 100 19.63 -3.04 2.68
N ASN A 101 19.75 -1.94 1.91
CA ASN A 101 19.38 -0.61 2.35
C ASN A 101 18.52 0.18 1.35
N ASN A 102 17.87 -0.51 0.40
CA ASN A 102 16.98 0.10 -0.60
C ASN A 102 15.53 0.24 -0.14
N ALA A 103 15.21 -0.35 1.00
CA ALA A 103 13.91 -0.25 1.67
C ALA A 103 14.14 -0.34 3.18
N ARG A 104 13.10 -0.11 3.96
CA ARG A 104 13.22 -0.07 5.43
C ARG A 104 12.31 -1.09 6.09
N THR A 105 12.84 -1.72 7.17
CA THR A 105 12.05 -2.46 8.13
C THR A 105 11.74 -1.59 9.35
N THR A 106 10.47 -1.51 9.72
CA THR A 106 10.00 -0.74 10.88
C THR A 106 9.44 -1.68 11.94
N TYR A 107 10.00 -1.68 13.14
CA TYR A 107 9.43 -2.42 14.28
C TYR A 107 8.14 -1.74 14.73
N ALA A 108 7.03 -2.28 14.30
CA ALA A 108 5.70 -1.74 14.55
C ALA A 108 5.07 -2.34 15.81
N ASN A 109 4.46 -1.49 16.64
CA ASN A 109 3.62 -1.93 17.74
C ASN A 109 2.28 -2.50 17.23
N ILE A 110 1.43 -2.99 18.14
CA ILE A 110 0.17 -3.66 17.75
C ILE A 110 -0.80 -2.71 17.02
N ILE A 111 -0.86 -1.44 17.42
CA ILE A 111 -1.72 -0.43 16.80
C ILE A 111 -1.21 -0.10 15.39
N GLU A 112 0.09 0.14 15.26
CA GLU A 112 0.73 0.41 13.98
C GLU A 112 0.59 -0.77 13.01
N ARG A 113 0.73 -2.01 13.51
CA ARG A 113 0.52 -3.23 12.70
C ARG A 113 -0.93 -3.41 12.25
N THR A 114 -1.90 -2.93 13.04
CA THR A 114 -3.31 -3.05 12.68
C THR A 114 -3.70 -2.03 11.62
N PHE A 115 -3.31 -0.77 11.76
CA PHE A 115 -3.81 0.32 10.94
C PHE A 115 -2.86 0.76 9.82
N VAL A 116 -1.54 0.71 10.05
CA VAL A 116 -0.53 1.19 9.10
C VAL A 116 0.10 0.05 8.32
N ALA A 117 0.47 -1.03 9.00
CA ALA A 117 1.25 -2.13 8.45
C ALA A 117 0.61 -3.52 8.65
N PRO A 118 -0.64 -3.74 8.22
CA PRO A 118 -1.25 -5.06 8.27
C PRO A 118 -0.45 -6.09 7.46
N TYR A 119 -0.66 -7.36 7.73
CA TYR A 119 -0.02 -8.46 6.98
C TYR A 119 1.52 -8.45 7.00
N TYR A 120 2.14 -7.94 8.07
CA TYR A 120 3.61 -7.89 8.22
C TYR A 120 4.34 -7.04 7.18
N VAL A 121 3.66 -6.09 6.51
CA VAL A 121 4.30 -5.20 5.54
C VAL A 121 5.32 -4.25 6.17
N ASN A 122 5.38 -4.16 7.48
CA ASN A 122 6.43 -3.46 8.22
C ASN A 122 7.83 -4.09 8.04
N TYR A 123 7.91 -5.35 7.57
CA TYR A 123 9.13 -6.02 7.14
C TYR A 123 9.36 -5.80 5.63
N HIS A 124 9.40 -4.54 5.22
CA HIS A 124 9.38 -4.19 3.79
C HIS A 124 10.72 -4.45 3.10
N LEU A 125 11.84 -4.31 3.81
CA LEU A 125 13.16 -4.69 3.32
C LEU A 125 13.20 -6.20 2.97
N GLU A 126 12.70 -7.05 3.87
CA GLU A 126 12.65 -8.49 3.66
C GLU A 126 11.74 -8.86 2.49
N HIS A 127 10.66 -8.10 2.31
CA HIS A 127 9.79 -8.26 1.14
C HIS A 127 10.52 -7.94 -0.17
N HIS A 128 11.35 -6.91 -0.20
CA HIS A 128 12.18 -6.57 -1.37
C HIS A 128 13.25 -7.63 -1.65
N LEU A 129 13.91 -8.14 -0.62
CA LEU A 129 14.93 -9.19 -0.75
C LEU A 129 14.32 -10.54 -1.17
N PHE A 130 13.14 -10.86 -0.68
CA PHE A 130 12.50 -12.17 -0.85
C PHE A 130 11.04 -12.04 -1.27
N MET A 131 10.79 -11.52 -2.47
CA MET A 131 9.43 -11.27 -3.01
C MET A 131 8.53 -12.51 -3.05
N PHE A 132 9.10 -13.71 -2.99
CA PHE A 132 8.33 -14.98 -3.01
C PHE A 132 7.98 -15.50 -1.61
N VAL A 133 8.51 -14.88 -0.55
CA VAL A 133 8.22 -15.28 0.82
C VAL A 133 6.84 -14.76 1.24
N PRO A 134 5.92 -15.63 1.70
CA PRO A 134 4.62 -15.21 2.20
C PRO A 134 4.75 -14.23 3.37
N CYS A 135 3.87 -13.23 3.45
CA CYS A 135 3.94 -12.15 4.42
C CYS A 135 4.06 -12.62 5.89
N TYR A 136 3.38 -13.70 6.26
CA TYR A 136 3.45 -14.28 7.63
C TYR A 136 4.83 -14.91 7.98
N LYS A 137 5.70 -15.11 6.99
CA LYS A 137 7.07 -15.60 7.17
C LYS A 137 8.13 -14.50 7.14
N LEU A 138 7.77 -13.26 6.82
CA LEU A 138 8.72 -12.16 6.71
C LEU A 138 9.46 -11.87 8.03
N LYS A 139 8.78 -12.02 9.17
CA LYS A 139 9.44 -11.90 10.48
C LYS A 139 10.57 -12.92 10.63
N LYS A 140 10.36 -14.18 10.24
CA LYS A 140 11.38 -15.22 10.28
C LYS A 140 12.53 -14.93 9.29
N ALA A 141 12.20 -14.42 8.12
CA ALA A 141 13.21 -13.98 7.15
C ALA A 141 14.10 -12.86 7.74
N HIS A 142 13.49 -11.89 8.42
CA HIS A 142 14.22 -10.85 9.15
C HIS A 142 15.20 -11.40 10.19
N GLU A 143 14.75 -12.31 11.03
CA GLU A 143 15.60 -12.97 12.03
C GLU A 143 16.79 -13.69 11.40
N MET A 144 16.58 -14.37 10.26
CA MET A 144 17.64 -15.03 9.49
C MET A 144 18.63 -14.03 8.87
N ILE A 145 18.17 -12.88 8.41
CA ILE A 145 19.04 -11.82 7.87
C ILE A 145 19.92 -11.28 8.99
N LEU A 146 19.35 -10.93 10.13
CA LEU A 146 20.11 -10.44 11.30
C LEU A 146 21.18 -11.43 11.77
N GLU A 147 20.91 -12.73 11.66
CA GLU A 147 21.87 -13.77 12.04
C GLU A 147 22.99 -13.94 11.02
N LYS A 148 22.68 -13.98 9.72
CA LYS A 148 23.61 -14.32 8.65
C LYS A 148 24.35 -13.12 8.06
N HIS A 149 23.74 -11.94 8.08
CA HIS A 149 24.22 -10.71 7.46
C HIS A 149 24.49 -9.61 8.50
N LYS A 150 25.18 -9.95 9.59
CA LYS A 150 25.48 -9.05 10.73
C LYS A 150 26.29 -7.82 10.33
N ASN A 151 27.02 -7.87 9.24
CA ASN A 151 27.90 -6.79 8.76
C ASN A 151 27.20 -5.87 7.73
N GLU A 152 25.97 -6.19 7.33
CA GLU A 152 25.24 -5.37 6.37
C GLU A 152 24.57 -4.18 7.07
N ASP A 153 24.54 -3.04 6.39
CA ASP A 153 23.91 -1.82 6.86
C ASP A 153 22.42 -1.86 6.56
N LEU A 154 21.65 -2.43 7.50
CA LEU A 154 20.21 -2.60 7.36
C LEU A 154 19.46 -1.34 7.80
N GLU A 155 18.56 -0.85 6.96
CA GLU A 155 17.67 0.25 7.32
C GLU A 155 16.54 -0.23 8.24
N ILE A 156 16.78 -0.14 9.56
CA ILE A 156 15.82 -0.54 10.60
C ILE A 156 15.45 0.64 11.48
N LYS A 157 14.17 0.83 11.75
CA LYS A 157 13.64 1.88 12.65
C LYS A 157 12.63 1.31 13.64
N SER A 158 12.53 1.95 14.82
CA SER A 158 11.56 1.59 15.85
C SER A 158 10.34 2.51 15.77
N GLY A 159 9.20 1.97 15.35
CA GLY A 159 7.91 2.66 15.29
C GLY A 159 7.76 3.65 14.13
N TYR A 160 6.54 3.72 13.61
CA TYR A 160 6.19 4.62 12.51
C TYR A 160 6.24 6.09 12.92
N VAL A 161 5.88 6.41 14.16
CA VAL A 161 5.91 7.80 14.67
C VAL A 161 7.33 8.32 14.75
N SER A 162 8.27 7.54 15.30
CA SER A 162 9.67 7.94 15.41
C SER A 162 10.32 8.09 14.03
N MET A 163 9.97 7.18 13.12
CA MET A 163 10.41 7.21 11.74
C MET A 163 9.92 8.48 11.01
N LEU A 164 8.63 8.80 11.11
CA LEU A 164 8.08 10.02 10.50
C LEU A 164 8.75 11.29 11.02
N ARG A 165 9.04 11.34 12.33
CA ARG A 165 9.78 12.47 12.91
C ARG A 165 11.17 12.63 12.30
N SER A 166 11.88 11.52 12.04
CA SER A 166 13.23 11.58 11.47
C SER A 166 13.27 12.02 10.00
N VAL A 167 12.14 11.97 9.29
CA VAL A 167 12.05 12.40 7.87
C VAL A 167 11.48 13.82 7.74
N LEU A 168 10.73 14.30 8.74
CA LEU A 168 10.08 15.61 8.71
C LEU A 168 10.94 16.74 9.32
N ILE A 169 12.07 16.40 9.96
CA ILE A 169 13.06 17.33 10.49
C ILE A 169 14.27 17.37 9.54
#